data_f618bf9c09ae2dc8686734ddb74a152e
#
_entry.id   f618bf9c09ae2dc8686734ddb74a152e
#
_cell.length_a   1.000
_cell.length_b   1.000
_cell.length_c   1.000
_cell.angle_alpha   90.00
_cell.angle_beta   90.00
_cell.angle_gamma   90.00
#
_symmetry.space_group_name_H-M   'P 1'
#
loop_
_entity.id
_entity.type
_entity.pdbx_description
1 polymer ?
#
loop_
_entity_poly.entity_id
_entity_poly.type
_entity_poly.pdbx_seq_one_letter_code
_entity_poly.pdbx_strand_id
1 'polypeptide(L)'
;MTNAATTTHSTDMNPKGAAPTVLILGAHGRLGLAAARAFDAAGWKVLAQVRRERDPGLPTSAVLLRTPVTDTTLLSAQARGASVVVHALNPRYDRWQQEAMPLLHAGMAVAERLNAQLLLPGNVYAYGESMPARLAPATPMQPSTPHGRVRLEMEQAIGRRCGRGTLRATVLTAGDFFGAGRGSWFDQAVVASLHKGKLVYPGPLDVPHAWAYLPDLAAAMVGVAAADAARATPFERFMFAGHTLPGAELLAAIERAAQSLALSPAGSLRRTGMPWGVIRAIGLIKPTWRALAQMSYLWRVPHQLDDSALRARIGTLAATPLQDALAATLRDLFPQGSGPVSAPPSSAGSAATSAHLSRRALTSSTAS
;
A
#
# COMPACT_ATOMS: atom_id res chain seq x y z
N MET A 1 70.05 -14.60 -11.94
CA MET A 1 68.87 -15.20 -12.63
C MET A 1 67.74 -15.20 -11.61
N THR A 2 66.96 -14.13 -11.60
CA THR A 2 65.84 -13.88 -10.69
C THR A 2 64.55 -13.91 -11.48
N ASN A 3 63.71 -14.94 -11.24
CA ASN A 3 62.43 -15.14 -11.87
C ASN A 3 61.38 -14.25 -11.18
N ALA A 4 60.87 -13.28 -11.88
CA ALA A 4 59.74 -12.48 -11.47
C ALA A 4 58.43 -13.23 -11.83
N ALA A 5 57.69 -13.69 -10.84
CA ALA A 5 56.35 -14.25 -11.01
C ALA A 5 55.34 -13.10 -11.25
N THR A 6 54.80 -13.04 -12.43
CA THR A 6 53.72 -12.10 -12.80
C THR A 6 52.38 -12.63 -12.26
N THR A 7 51.91 -11.98 -11.20
CA THR A 7 50.56 -12.24 -10.66
C THR A 7 49.53 -11.55 -11.57
N THR A 8 48.85 -12.32 -12.39
CA THR A 8 47.71 -11.83 -13.17
C THR A 8 46.51 -11.64 -12.22
N HIS A 9 46.20 -10.38 -11.91
CA HIS A 9 44.92 -10.01 -11.32
C HIS A 9 43.80 -10.27 -12.33
N SER A 10 43.05 -11.33 -12.08
CA SER A 10 41.77 -11.56 -12.76
C SER A 10 40.79 -10.48 -12.30
N THR A 11 40.59 -9.46 -13.12
CA THR A 11 39.52 -8.51 -13.00
C THR A 11 38.21 -9.25 -13.30
N ASP A 12 37.45 -9.54 -12.24
CA ASP A 12 36.04 -9.97 -12.36
C ASP A 12 35.27 -8.91 -13.15
N MET A 13 35.12 -9.15 -14.44
CA MET A 13 34.25 -8.35 -15.31
C MET A 13 32.80 -8.71 -14.98
N ASN A 14 32.16 -7.90 -14.12
CA ASN A 14 30.71 -7.85 -14.04
C ASN A 14 30.15 -7.60 -15.45
N PRO A 15 29.29 -8.47 -16.02
CA PRO A 15 28.76 -8.26 -17.37
C PRO A 15 27.90 -7.00 -17.39
N LYS A 16 28.45 -5.90 -17.86
CA LYS A 16 27.71 -4.69 -18.19
C LYS A 16 26.66 -5.05 -19.24
N GLY A 17 25.38 -5.15 -18.85
CA GLY A 17 24.29 -5.28 -19.81
C GLY A 17 23.01 -5.95 -19.36
N ALA A 18 22.99 -6.74 -18.29
CA ALA A 18 21.74 -7.39 -17.87
C ALA A 18 20.86 -6.41 -17.05
N ALA A 19 19.58 -6.30 -17.41
CA ALA A 19 18.61 -5.50 -16.67
C ALA A 19 18.54 -5.97 -15.21
N PRO A 20 18.52 -5.02 -14.23
CA PRO A 20 18.37 -5.39 -12.83
C PRO A 20 17.04 -6.11 -12.59
N THR A 21 16.99 -6.98 -11.61
CA THR A 21 15.82 -7.83 -11.36
C THR A 21 15.20 -7.52 -10.01
N VAL A 22 13.89 -7.36 -9.98
CA VAL A 22 13.08 -7.17 -8.77
C VAL A 22 12.14 -8.35 -8.56
N LEU A 23 12.03 -8.84 -7.33
CA LEU A 23 10.98 -9.76 -6.88
C LEU A 23 9.91 -8.98 -6.13
N ILE A 24 8.66 -9.06 -6.58
CA ILE A 24 7.52 -8.41 -5.91
C ILE A 24 6.67 -9.48 -5.24
N LEU A 25 6.67 -9.47 -3.92
CA LEU A 25 5.84 -10.36 -3.11
C LEU A 25 4.43 -9.75 -2.98
N GLY A 26 3.41 -10.49 -3.41
CA GLY A 26 2.03 -10.01 -3.42
C GLY A 26 1.70 -9.07 -4.59
N ALA A 27 2.18 -9.39 -5.79
CA ALA A 27 2.05 -8.55 -6.99
C ALA A 27 0.60 -8.29 -7.45
N HIS A 28 -0.40 -9.07 -7.00
CA HIS A 28 -1.82 -8.79 -7.24
C HIS A 28 -2.42 -7.76 -6.27
N GLY A 29 -1.70 -7.36 -5.22
CA GLY A 29 -2.10 -6.27 -4.35
C GLY A 29 -1.92 -4.91 -5.03
N ARG A 30 -2.66 -3.89 -4.59
CA ARG A 30 -2.58 -2.53 -5.19
C ARG A 30 -1.16 -1.99 -5.30
N LEU A 31 -0.43 -2.02 -4.18
CA LEU A 31 0.98 -1.58 -4.19
C LEU A 31 1.85 -2.51 -5.03
N GLY A 32 1.64 -3.83 -4.95
CA GLY A 32 2.38 -4.80 -5.76
C GLY A 32 2.20 -4.58 -7.24
N LEU A 33 0.98 -4.27 -7.68
CA LEU A 33 0.66 -3.93 -9.06
C LEU A 33 1.31 -2.61 -9.49
N ALA A 34 1.22 -1.57 -8.66
CA ALA A 34 1.87 -0.29 -8.92
C ALA A 34 3.40 -0.44 -9.00
N ALA A 35 3.99 -1.21 -8.07
CA ALA A 35 5.41 -1.51 -8.08
C ALA A 35 5.82 -2.29 -9.34
N ALA A 36 5.06 -3.33 -9.74
CA ALA A 36 5.34 -4.09 -10.95
C ALA A 36 5.41 -3.19 -12.20
N ARG A 37 4.44 -2.30 -12.33
CA ARG A 37 4.39 -1.33 -13.45
C ARG A 37 5.55 -0.34 -13.41
N ALA A 38 5.87 0.21 -12.22
CA ALA A 38 6.93 1.20 -12.08
C ALA A 38 8.32 0.60 -12.33
N PHE A 39 8.61 -0.59 -11.82
CA PHE A 39 9.87 -1.28 -12.07
C PHE A 39 10.01 -1.71 -13.53
N ASP A 40 8.94 -2.22 -14.16
CA ASP A 40 8.92 -2.57 -15.58
C ASP A 40 9.18 -1.35 -16.46
N ALA A 41 8.47 -0.24 -16.21
CA ALA A 41 8.67 1.02 -16.92
C ALA A 41 10.09 1.60 -16.76
N ALA A 42 10.76 1.28 -15.65
CA ALA A 42 12.16 1.64 -15.41
C ALA A 42 13.18 0.63 -16.01
N GLY A 43 12.72 -0.34 -16.79
CA GLY A 43 13.56 -1.33 -17.45
C GLY A 43 14.06 -2.47 -16.59
N TRP A 44 13.45 -2.69 -15.40
CA TRP A 44 13.77 -3.82 -14.55
C TRP A 44 13.06 -5.10 -15.03
N LYS A 45 13.73 -6.24 -14.91
CA LYS A 45 13.07 -7.55 -15.01
C LYS A 45 12.19 -7.77 -13.77
N VAL A 46 10.89 -7.93 -13.97
CA VAL A 46 9.92 -8.09 -12.89
C VAL A 46 9.58 -9.57 -12.68
N LEU A 47 9.85 -10.08 -11.47
CA LEU A 47 9.38 -11.37 -10.99
C LEU A 47 8.20 -11.13 -10.05
N ALA A 48 7.01 -11.53 -10.44
CA ALA A 48 5.76 -11.26 -9.75
C ALA A 48 5.29 -12.50 -8.96
N GLN A 49 5.46 -12.52 -7.64
CA GLN A 49 4.91 -13.57 -6.81
C GLN A 49 3.39 -13.38 -6.67
N VAL A 50 2.63 -14.37 -7.09
CA VAL A 50 1.17 -14.35 -7.18
C VAL A 50 0.56 -15.66 -6.67
N ARG A 51 -0.69 -15.61 -6.20
CA ARG A 51 -1.45 -16.79 -5.75
C ARG A 51 -2.46 -17.30 -6.78
N ARG A 52 -2.79 -16.48 -7.76
CA ARG A 52 -3.83 -16.74 -8.79
C ARG A 52 -3.23 -16.56 -10.17
N GLU A 53 -4.07 -16.67 -11.19
CA GLU A 53 -3.71 -16.37 -12.56
C GLU A 53 -3.32 -14.89 -12.77
N ARG A 54 -2.81 -14.58 -13.95
CA ARG A 54 -2.34 -13.23 -14.30
C ARG A 54 -3.47 -12.22 -14.13
N ASP A 55 -3.19 -11.16 -13.38
CA ASP A 55 -4.02 -9.96 -13.35
C ASP A 55 -3.76 -9.18 -14.65
N PRO A 56 -4.82 -8.74 -15.37
CA PRO A 56 -4.65 -7.94 -16.60
C PRO A 56 -3.87 -6.64 -16.37
N GLY A 57 -3.80 -6.16 -15.15
CA GLY A 57 -3.04 -4.97 -14.79
C GLY A 57 -1.54 -5.18 -14.62
N LEU A 58 -1.03 -6.43 -14.54
CA LEU A 58 0.40 -6.70 -14.49
C LEU A 58 1.06 -6.48 -15.86
N PRO A 59 2.31 -5.98 -15.92
CA PRO A 59 3.07 -5.90 -17.16
C PRO A 59 3.13 -7.24 -17.88
N THR A 60 3.01 -7.25 -19.20
CA THR A 60 3.07 -8.48 -20.01
C THR A 60 4.44 -9.15 -19.94
N SER A 61 5.50 -8.37 -19.73
CA SER A 61 6.89 -8.79 -19.51
C SER A 61 7.12 -9.49 -18.18
N ALA A 62 6.25 -9.29 -17.17
CA ALA A 62 6.45 -9.82 -15.83
C ALA A 62 6.37 -11.35 -15.82
N VAL A 63 7.36 -11.99 -15.19
CA VAL A 63 7.42 -13.44 -14.96
C VAL A 63 6.63 -13.77 -13.70
N LEU A 64 5.63 -14.65 -13.80
CA LEU A 64 4.81 -15.06 -12.67
C LEU A 64 5.45 -16.20 -11.89
N LEU A 65 5.58 -15.99 -10.57
CA LEU A 65 6.00 -17.03 -9.62
C LEU A 65 4.81 -17.42 -8.74
N ARG A 66 4.34 -18.65 -8.84
CA ARG A 66 3.15 -19.14 -8.09
C ARG A 66 3.52 -19.82 -6.77
N THR A 67 4.79 -19.91 -6.47
CA THR A 67 5.29 -20.48 -5.22
C THR A 67 4.77 -19.66 -4.02
N PRO A 68 4.20 -20.31 -3.00
CA PRO A 68 3.81 -19.62 -1.78
C PRO A 68 5.01 -18.91 -1.14
N VAL A 69 4.78 -17.71 -0.59
CA VAL A 69 5.86 -16.93 0.08
C VAL A 69 6.47 -17.69 1.26
N THR A 70 5.73 -18.62 1.86
CA THR A 70 6.18 -19.48 2.97
C THR A 70 7.19 -20.52 2.53
N ASP A 71 7.22 -20.94 1.26
CA ASP A 71 8.29 -21.75 0.70
C ASP A 71 9.45 -20.85 0.26
N THR A 72 10.15 -20.32 1.23
CA THR A 72 11.22 -19.35 1.02
C THR A 72 12.39 -19.95 0.22
N THR A 73 12.64 -21.24 0.32
CA THR A 73 13.73 -21.93 -0.37
C THR A 73 13.46 -22.02 -1.86
N LEU A 74 12.31 -22.55 -2.25
CA LEU A 74 11.93 -22.68 -3.65
C LEU A 74 11.74 -21.29 -4.31
N LEU A 75 11.08 -20.36 -3.60
CA LEU A 75 10.86 -19.02 -4.11
C LEU A 75 12.18 -18.28 -4.37
N SER A 76 13.15 -18.38 -3.45
CA SER A 76 14.47 -17.77 -3.65
C SER A 76 15.24 -18.42 -4.82
N ALA A 77 15.14 -19.74 -4.99
CA ALA A 77 15.75 -20.42 -6.12
C ALA A 77 15.17 -19.94 -7.47
N GLN A 78 13.84 -19.78 -7.55
CA GLN A 78 13.15 -19.25 -8.73
C GLN A 78 13.44 -17.77 -8.99
N ALA A 79 13.69 -16.98 -7.93
CA ALA A 79 13.97 -15.56 -8.01
C ALA A 79 15.48 -15.25 -8.04
N ARG A 80 16.32 -16.23 -8.33
CA ARG A 80 17.78 -16.05 -8.39
C ARG A 80 18.15 -14.87 -9.28
N GLY A 81 19.04 -14.00 -8.79
CA GLY A 81 19.47 -12.79 -9.48
C GLY A 81 18.63 -11.55 -9.16
N ALA A 82 17.53 -11.67 -8.40
CA ALA A 82 16.83 -10.51 -7.93
C ALA A 82 17.70 -9.76 -6.89
N SER A 83 17.98 -8.48 -7.16
CA SER A 83 18.72 -7.60 -6.27
C SER A 83 17.83 -6.80 -5.30
N VAL A 84 16.52 -6.78 -5.57
CA VAL A 84 15.49 -6.09 -4.77
C VAL A 84 14.30 -7.02 -4.54
N VAL A 85 13.77 -7.00 -3.32
CA VAL A 85 12.51 -7.64 -2.94
C VAL A 85 11.55 -6.58 -2.43
N VAL A 86 10.44 -6.37 -3.12
CA VAL A 86 9.34 -5.48 -2.67
C VAL A 86 8.35 -6.32 -1.87
N HIS A 87 8.19 -6.03 -0.59
CA HIS A 87 7.22 -6.70 0.28
C HIS A 87 5.87 -5.98 0.22
N ALA A 88 5.03 -6.34 -0.76
CA ALA A 88 3.69 -5.77 -0.93
C ALA A 88 2.57 -6.68 -0.38
N LEU A 89 2.93 -7.68 0.43
CA LEU A 89 1.96 -8.56 1.08
C LEU A 89 1.22 -7.79 2.17
N ASN A 90 -0.09 -7.86 2.14
CA ASN A 90 -0.96 -7.26 3.13
C ASN A 90 -2.07 -8.25 3.50
N PRO A 91 -2.12 -8.75 4.75
CA PRO A 91 -3.19 -9.60 5.21
C PRO A 91 -4.53 -8.88 5.21
N ARG A 92 -5.62 -9.65 5.35
CA ARG A 92 -6.92 -9.06 5.65
C ARG A 92 -6.87 -8.27 6.95
N TYR A 93 -7.59 -7.18 7.03
CA TYR A 93 -7.53 -6.25 8.14
C TYR A 93 -7.81 -6.89 9.50
N ASP A 94 -8.75 -7.85 9.55
CA ASP A 94 -9.11 -8.62 10.74
C ASP A 94 -8.09 -9.72 11.12
N ARG A 95 -7.15 -10.05 10.23
CA ARG A 95 -6.11 -11.07 10.44
C ARG A 95 -4.70 -10.49 10.59
N TRP A 96 -4.59 -9.17 10.61
CA TRP A 96 -3.29 -8.50 10.63
C TRP A 96 -2.41 -8.93 11.79
N GLN A 97 -3.00 -9.08 12.99
CA GLN A 97 -2.26 -9.48 14.18
C GLN A 97 -1.67 -10.90 14.09
N GLN A 98 -2.34 -11.80 13.35
CA GLN A 98 -1.89 -13.19 13.21
C GLN A 98 -0.96 -13.38 12.00
N GLU A 99 -1.24 -12.70 10.89
CA GLU A 99 -0.61 -13.01 9.60
C GLU A 99 0.52 -12.05 9.21
N ALA A 100 0.54 -10.80 9.72
CA ALA A 100 1.51 -9.81 9.25
C ALA A 100 2.96 -10.19 9.56
N MET A 101 3.26 -10.61 10.80
CA MET A 101 4.60 -10.99 11.21
C MET A 101 5.11 -12.26 10.50
N PRO A 102 4.36 -13.37 10.40
CA PRO A 102 4.77 -14.52 9.60
C PRO A 102 5.09 -14.19 8.14
N LEU A 103 4.25 -13.36 7.49
CA LEU A 103 4.49 -12.92 6.10
C LEU A 103 5.76 -12.05 5.99
N LEU A 104 6.00 -11.15 6.95
CA LEU A 104 7.22 -10.37 6.99
C LEU A 104 8.46 -11.26 7.14
N HIS A 105 8.41 -12.21 8.07
CA HIS A 105 9.53 -13.14 8.29
C HIS A 105 9.87 -13.94 7.04
N ALA A 106 8.86 -14.42 6.32
CA ALA A 106 9.06 -15.09 5.05
C ALA A 106 9.71 -14.17 3.99
N GLY A 107 9.21 -12.94 3.86
CA GLY A 107 9.78 -11.95 2.94
C GLY A 107 11.24 -11.59 3.27
N MET A 108 11.55 -11.39 4.56
CA MET A 108 12.94 -11.17 5.02
C MET A 108 13.84 -12.37 4.68
N ALA A 109 13.38 -13.60 4.94
CA ALA A 109 14.16 -14.81 4.63
C ALA A 109 14.44 -14.96 3.14
N VAL A 110 13.47 -14.60 2.28
CA VAL A 110 13.69 -14.58 0.81
C VAL A 110 14.73 -13.52 0.44
N ALA A 111 14.63 -12.29 0.99
CA ALA A 111 15.59 -11.23 0.71
C ALA A 111 17.01 -11.59 1.18
N GLU A 112 17.15 -12.19 2.36
CA GLU A 112 18.44 -12.67 2.90
C GLU A 112 19.07 -13.74 2.01
N ARG A 113 18.29 -14.76 1.58
CA ARG A 113 18.77 -15.82 0.69
C ARG A 113 19.22 -15.30 -0.68
N LEU A 114 18.61 -14.24 -1.18
CA LEU A 114 18.94 -13.57 -2.43
C LEU A 114 20.07 -12.53 -2.27
N ASN A 115 20.49 -12.22 -1.05
CA ASN A 115 21.32 -11.05 -0.75
C ASN A 115 20.74 -9.75 -1.35
N ALA A 116 19.41 -9.64 -1.37
CA ALA A 116 18.66 -8.55 -1.98
C ALA A 116 18.28 -7.47 -0.95
N GLN A 117 18.10 -6.23 -1.42
CA GLN A 117 17.50 -5.18 -0.64
C GLN A 117 16.01 -5.45 -0.42
N LEU A 118 15.53 -5.38 0.82
CA LEU A 118 14.10 -5.44 1.14
C LEU A 118 13.50 -4.03 1.13
N LEU A 119 12.47 -3.81 0.32
CA LEU A 119 11.65 -2.59 0.35
C LEU A 119 10.30 -2.89 0.98
N LEU A 120 9.95 -2.18 2.06
CA LEU A 120 8.69 -2.33 2.78
C LEU A 120 7.91 -1.00 2.74
N PRO A 121 6.61 -0.99 2.38
CA PRO A 121 5.76 0.16 2.61
C PRO A 121 5.47 0.31 4.11
N GLY A 122 5.83 1.44 4.69
CA GLY A 122 5.41 1.86 6.02
C GLY A 122 4.07 2.57 5.98
N ASN A 123 3.47 2.82 7.16
CA ASN A 123 2.31 3.68 7.31
C ASN A 123 2.36 4.45 8.63
N VAL A 124 1.48 5.42 8.78
CA VAL A 124 1.47 6.30 9.96
C VAL A 124 0.91 5.64 11.24
N TYR A 125 0.43 4.40 11.18
CA TYR A 125 -0.19 3.70 12.33
C TYR A 125 0.77 3.50 13.50
N ALA A 126 2.07 3.34 13.22
CA ALA A 126 3.09 3.15 14.25
C ALA A 126 3.32 4.38 15.13
N TYR A 127 2.90 5.58 14.68
CA TYR A 127 3.09 6.82 15.43
C TYR A 127 1.97 7.10 16.44
N GLY A 128 0.80 6.47 16.28
CA GLY A 128 -0.31 6.54 17.22
C GLY A 128 -1.05 7.87 17.26
N GLU A 129 -1.93 8.01 18.24
CA GLU A 129 -2.84 9.17 18.37
C GLU A 129 -2.12 10.46 18.81
N SER A 130 -0.96 10.32 19.48
CA SER A 130 -0.14 11.46 19.93
C SER A 130 0.94 11.87 18.94
N MET A 131 0.85 11.45 17.68
CA MET A 131 1.85 11.82 16.68
C MET A 131 1.88 13.33 16.43
N PRO A 132 3.08 13.91 16.18
CA PRO A 132 3.19 15.31 15.81
C PRO A 132 2.60 15.57 14.42
N ALA A 133 2.20 16.82 14.15
CA ALA A 133 1.65 17.20 12.84
C ALA A 133 2.63 16.99 11.67
N ARG A 134 3.95 16.99 11.92
CA ARG A 134 4.99 16.68 10.92
C ARG A 134 5.79 15.46 11.35
N LEU A 135 5.71 14.41 10.54
CA LEU A 135 6.44 13.16 10.74
C LEU A 135 7.73 13.15 9.93
N ALA A 136 8.84 12.84 10.58
CA ALA A 136 10.17 12.68 10.00
C ALA A 136 10.72 11.27 10.29
N PRO A 137 11.78 10.80 9.59
CA PRO A 137 12.36 9.48 9.83
C PRO A 137 12.76 9.22 11.29
N ALA A 138 13.17 10.27 12.02
CA ALA A 138 13.56 10.20 13.42
C ALA A 138 12.39 10.33 14.41
N THR A 139 11.16 10.60 13.96
CA THR A 139 9.99 10.72 14.85
C THR A 139 9.78 9.43 15.64
N PRO A 140 9.68 9.47 16.99
CA PRO A 140 9.44 8.29 17.80
C PRO A 140 8.09 7.63 17.48
N MET A 141 8.09 6.31 17.39
CA MET A 141 6.88 5.52 17.19
C MET A 141 6.22 5.21 18.53
N GLN A 142 4.96 5.63 18.71
CA GLN A 142 4.17 5.45 19.93
C GLN A 142 2.77 4.95 19.59
N PRO A 143 2.64 3.67 19.15
CA PRO A 143 1.37 3.16 18.65
C PRO A 143 0.29 3.09 19.73
N SER A 144 -0.89 3.65 19.45
CA SER A 144 -2.07 3.61 20.30
C SER A 144 -3.01 2.42 20.00
N THR A 145 -2.82 1.74 18.86
CA THR A 145 -3.70 0.66 18.40
C THR A 145 -2.96 -0.66 18.21
N PRO A 146 -3.68 -1.80 18.21
CA PRO A 146 -3.08 -3.11 17.88
C PRO A 146 -2.39 -3.14 16.51
N HIS A 147 -2.97 -2.51 15.48
CA HIS A 147 -2.37 -2.41 14.14
C HIS A 147 -1.08 -1.59 14.16
N GLY A 148 -1.07 -0.49 14.90
CA GLY A 148 0.15 0.31 15.08
C GLY A 148 1.27 -0.46 15.79
N ARG A 149 0.93 -1.26 16.81
CA ARG A 149 1.90 -2.12 17.51
C ARG A 149 2.52 -3.15 16.58
N VAL A 150 1.72 -3.81 15.74
CA VAL A 150 2.24 -4.76 14.74
C VAL A 150 3.20 -4.05 13.77
N ARG A 151 2.88 -2.82 13.33
CA ARG A 151 3.79 -2.06 12.46
C ARG A 151 5.11 -1.72 13.14
N LEU A 152 5.09 -1.28 14.38
CA LEU A 152 6.30 -1.05 15.15
C LEU A 152 7.13 -2.32 15.27
N GLU A 153 6.49 -3.45 15.59
CA GLU A 153 7.16 -4.76 15.72
C GLU A 153 7.79 -5.21 14.39
N MET A 154 7.10 -5.00 13.27
CA MET A 154 7.63 -5.29 11.93
C MET A 154 8.92 -4.51 11.65
N GLU A 155 8.93 -3.20 11.90
CA GLU A 155 10.11 -2.38 11.66
C GLU A 155 11.26 -2.69 12.63
N GLN A 156 10.95 -3.01 13.88
CA GLN A 156 11.94 -3.48 14.83
C GLN A 156 12.54 -4.83 14.41
N ALA A 157 11.73 -5.76 13.89
CA ALA A 157 12.22 -7.05 13.41
C ALA A 157 13.19 -6.88 12.22
N ILE A 158 12.87 -5.99 11.28
CA ILE A 158 13.75 -5.61 10.17
C ILE A 158 15.05 -5.01 10.70
N GLY A 159 14.95 -4.01 11.58
CA GLY A 159 16.12 -3.35 12.16
C GLY A 159 17.07 -4.31 12.88
N ARG A 160 16.53 -5.28 13.63
CA ARG A 160 17.35 -6.34 14.28
C ARG A 160 18.11 -7.20 13.26
N ARG A 161 17.50 -7.56 12.13
CA ARG A 161 18.16 -8.34 11.07
C ARG A 161 19.23 -7.52 10.35
N CYS A 162 18.94 -6.27 10.07
CA CYS A 162 19.91 -5.34 9.49
C CYS A 162 21.11 -5.11 10.43
N GLY A 163 20.87 -4.95 11.75
CA GLY A 163 21.94 -4.80 12.75
C GLY A 163 22.83 -6.05 12.91
N ARG A 164 22.35 -7.23 12.51
CA ARG A 164 23.15 -8.47 12.45
C ARG A 164 23.92 -8.62 11.14
N GLY A 165 23.75 -7.70 10.18
CA GLY A 165 24.39 -7.75 8.87
C GLY A 165 23.79 -8.78 7.90
N THR A 166 22.64 -9.41 8.23
CA THR A 166 22.03 -10.43 7.37
C THR A 166 21.06 -9.87 6.34
N LEU A 167 20.60 -8.62 6.54
CA LEU A 167 19.60 -7.97 5.69
C LEU A 167 19.98 -6.52 5.40
N ARG A 168 19.66 -6.04 4.20
CA ARG A 168 19.59 -4.62 3.88
C ARG A 168 18.13 -4.26 3.60
N ALA A 169 17.59 -3.23 4.25
CA ALA A 169 16.20 -2.88 4.09
C ALA A 169 15.95 -1.37 4.09
N THR A 170 14.91 -0.97 3.38
CA THR A 170 14.36 0.39 3.43
C THR A 170 12.86 0.34 3.66
N VAL A 171 12.39 1.13 4.63
CA VAL A 171 10.97 1.35 4.87
C VAL A 171 10.59 2.72 4.31
N LEU A 172 9.60 2.76 3.39
CA LEU A 172 8.98 3.98 2.90
C LEU A 172 7.63 4.17 3.60
N THR A 173 7.60 5.06 4.59
CA THR A 173 6.37 5.41 5.31
C THR A 173 5.56 6.42 4.50
N ALA A 174 4.28 6.15 4.31
CA ALA A 174 3.37 6.98 3.54
C ALA A 174 2.02 7.13 4.25
N GLY A 175 1.22 8.12 3.83
CA GLY A 175 -0.16 8.30 4.24
C GLY A 175 -1.11 7.27 3.64
N ASP A 176 -2.42 7.54 3.67
CA ASP A 176 -3.42 6.64 3.10
C ASP A 176 -3.30 6.55 1.57
N PHE A 177 -3.45 5.33 1.06
CA PHE A 177 -3.22 5.04 -0.35
C PHE A 177 -4.44 5.31 -1.23
N PHE A 178 -4.21 5.90 -2.42
CA PHE A 178 -5.18 5.96 -3.50
C PHE A 178 -4.49 5.65 -4.85
N GLY A 179 -5.28 5.38 -5.90
CA GLY A 179 -4.77 4.90 -7.19
C GLY A 179 -4.51 3.39 -7.21
N ALA A 180 -4.30 2.83 -8.40
CA ALA A 180 -3.94 1.45 -8.67
C ALA A 180 -4.87 0.41 -8.01
N GLY A 181 -6.16 0.38 -8.40
CA GLY A 181 -7.13 -0.64 -8.01
C GLY A 181 -7.93 -0.33 -6.74
N ARG A 182 -8.65 -1.34 -6.23
CA ARG A 182 -9.63 -1.22 -5.14
C ARG A 182 -9.08 -1.76 -3.82
N GLY A 183 -9.68 -1.34 -2.70
CA GLY A 183 -9.38 -1.84 -1.35
C GLY A 183 -8.70 -0.81 -0.44
N SER A 184 -8.94 0.49 -0.63
CA SER A 184 -8.47 1.58 0.23
C SER A 184 -9.62 2.33 0.88
N TRP A 185 -9.30 3.19 1.83
CA TRP A 185 -10.26 4.15 2.35
C TRP A 185 -10.84 5.04 1.25
N PHE A 186 -10.02 5.40 0.25
CA PHE A 186 -10.45 6.24 -0.84
C PHE A 186 -11.62 5.62 -1.63
N ASP A 187 -11.45 4.39 -2.10
CA ASP A 187 -12.47 3.73 -2.94
C ASP A 187 -13.60 3.09 -2.12
N GLN A 188 -13.30 2.57 -0.92
CA GLN A 188 -14.30 1.88 -0.08
C GLN A 188 -15.15 2.83 0.78
N ALA A 189 -14.67 4.04 1.04
CA ALA A 189 -15.39 5.03 1.82
C ALA A 189 -15.64 6.31 1.05
N VAL A 190 -14.58 7.03 0.64
CA VAL A 190 -14.70 8.40 0.12
C VAL A 190 -15.52 8.46 -1.16
N VAL A 191 -15.19 7.65 -2.15
CA VAL A 191 -15.87 7.65 -3.47
C VAL A 191 -16.81 6.45 -3.70
N ALA A 192 -17.03 5.61 -2.68
CA ALA A 192 -17.86 4.41 -2.79
C ALA A 192 -19.27 4.68 -3.33
N SER A 193 -19.82 5.84 -3.04
CA SER A 193 -21.17 6.25 -3.43
C SER A 193 -21.19 7.38 -4.47
N LEU A 194 -20.09 7.57 -5.21
CA LEU A 194 -19.97 8.62 -6.21
C LEU A 194 -21.08 8.52 -7.28
N HIS A 195 -21.38 7.30 -7.75
CA HIS A 195 -22.45 7.02 -8.71
C HIS A 195 -23.87 7.40 -8.21
N LYS A 196 -24.02 7.60 -6.87
CA LYS A 196 -25.25 8.08 -6.23
C LYS A 196 -25.19 9.58 -5.91
N GLY A 197 -24.25 10.31 -6.48
CA GLY A 197 -24.06 11.73 -6.21
C GLY A 197 -23.60 12.04 -4.78
N LYS A 198 -22.85 11.12 -4.13
CA LYS A 198 -22.48 11.25 -2.73
C LYS A 198 -21.00 10.96 -2.50
N LEU A 199 -20.35 11.83 -1.70
CA LEU A 199 -19.02 11.62 -1.13
C LEU A 199 -19.12 11.45 0.39
N VAL A 200 -18.29 10.56 0.95
CA VAL A 200 -18.23 10.30 2.40
C VAL A 200 -16.83 10.60 2.88
N TYR A 201 -16.67 11.51 3.86
CA TYR A 201 -15.37 11.76 4.47
C TYR A 201 -15.32 11.21 5.89
N PRO A 202 -14.26 10.45 6.25
CA PRO A 202 -14.21 9.79 7.56
C PRO A 202 -13.89 10.70 8.74
N GLY A 203 -13.43 11.91 8.52
CA GLY A 203 -13.02 12.85 9.57
C GLY A 203 -13.61 14.25 9.46
N PRO A 204 -13.15 15.17 10.31
CA PRO A 204 -13.40 16.60 10.15
C PRO A 204 -12.84 17.09 8.82
N LEU A 205 -13.51 18.05 8.21
CA LEU A 205 -13.16 18.54 6.87
C LEU A 205 -11.98 19.51 6.83
N ASP A 206 -11.62 20.05 7.98
CA ASP A 206 -10.57 21.05 8.19
C ASP A 206 -9.23 20.44 8.64
N VAL A 207 -9.21 19.14 8.98
CA VAL A 207 -8.00 18.46 9.45
C VAL A 207 -7.15 18.00 8.26
N PRO A 208 -5.85 18.41 8.17
CA PRO A 208 -4.93 17.92 7.16
C PRO A 208 -4.67 16.40 7.31
N HIS A 209 -4.72 15.69 6.20
CA HIS A 209 -4.49 14.27 6.11
C HIS A 209 -3.55 13.95 4.94
N ALA A 210 -2.58 13.07 5.16
CA ALA A 210 -1.62 12.70 4.14
C ALA A 210 -2.16 11.55 3.27
N TRP A 211 -2.08 11.73 1.96
CA TRP A 211 -2.49 10.79 0.93
C TRP A 211 -1.32 10.41 0.02
N ALA A 212 -1.13 9.15 -0.24
CA ALA A 212 -0.09 8.66 -1.14
C ALA A 212 -0.71 8.11 -2.43
N TYR A 213 -0.40 8.75 -3.56
CA TYR A 213 -0.71 8.21 -4.88
C TYR A 213 0.22 7.03 -5.16
N LEU A 214 -0.34 5.84 -5.30
CA LEU A 214 0.43 4.60 -5.40
C LEU A 214 1.45 4.56 -6.55
N PRO A 215 1.15 5.08 -7.75
CA PRO A 215 2.16 5.14 -8.81
C PRO A 215 3.39 5.97 -8.43
N ASP A 216 3.23 7.12 -7.76
CA ASP A 216 4.35 7.96 -7.33
C ASP A 216 5.16 7.29 -6.21
N LEU A 217 4.47 6.64 -5.26
CA LEU A 217 5.15 5.85 -4.22
C LEU A 217 5.95 4.70 -4.83
N ALA A 218 5.40 4.03 -5.84
CA ALA A 218 6.09 2.97 -6.55
C ALA A 218 7.31 3.48 -7.34
N ALA A 219 7.20 4.65 -7.96
CA ALA A 219 8.34 5.33 -8.60
C ALA A 219 9.43 5.69 -7.58
N ALA A 220 9.04 6.14 -6.37
CA ALA A 220 9.99 6.38 -5.28
C ALA A 220 10.70 5.09 -4.84
N MET A 221 9.99 3.94 -4.80
CA MET A 221 10.62 2.63 -4.54
C MET A 221 11.66 2.27 -5.60
N VAL A 222 11.38 2.54 -6.88
CA VAL A 222 12.36 2.36 -7.96
C VAL A 222 13.58 3.24 -7.74
N GLY A 223 13.38 4.52 -7.41
CA GLY A 223 14.47 5.44 -7.11
C GLY A 223 15.36 4.96 -5.95
N VAL A 224 14.75 4.48 -4.86
CA VAL A 224 15.48 3.91 -3.71
C VAL A 224 16.25 2.65 -4.12
N ALA A 225 15.67 1.78 -4.93
CA ALA A 225 16.32 0.58 -5.44
C ALA A 225 17.53 0.92 -6.33
N ALA A 226 17.38 1.87 -7.24
CA ALA A 226 18.45 2.30 -8.15
C ALA A 226 19.61 2.98 -7.38
N ALA A 227 19.31 3.65 -6.27
CA ALA A 227 20.28 4.35 -5.46
C ALA A 227 20.85 3.48 -4.31
N ASP A 228 20.71 2.14 -4.32
CA ASP A 228 21.16 1.26 -3.21
C ASP A 228 22.67 1.37 -2.93
N ALA A 229 23.49 1.62 -3.96
CA ALA A 229 24.93 1.81 -3.79
C ALA A 229 25.31 3.03 -2.91
N ALA A 230 24.42 4.03 -2.81
CA ALA A 230 24.60 5.20 -1.94
C ALA A 230 24.01 5.01 -0.54
N ARG A 231 23.68 3.79 -0.16
CA ARG A 231 23.14 3.45 1.16
C ARG A 231 24.12 3.78 2.29
N ALA A 232 23.65 4.55 3.27
CA ALA A 232 24.45 4.95 4.41
C ALA A 232 24.49 3.87 5.52
N THR A 233 23.38 3.17 5.72
CA THR A 233 23.22 2.16 6.79
C THR A 233 22.44 0.95 6.28
N PRO A 234 22.60 -0.24 6.87
CA PRO A 234 21.83 -1.43 6.46
C PRO A 234 20.31 -1.27 6.61
N PHE A 235 19.84 -0.41 7.51
CA PHE A 235 18.44 -0.08 7.69
C PHE A 235 18.20 1.41 7.46
N GLU A 236 17.35 1.75 6.50
CA GLU A 236 16.94 3.12 6.21
C GLU A 236 15.44 3.27 6.34
N ARG A 237 15.00 4.41 6.86
CA ARG A 237 13.59 4.81 6.89
C ARG A 237 13.44 6.15 6.21
N PHE A 238 12.49 6.24 5.28
CA PHE A 238 12.13 7.49 4.62
C PHE A 238 10.63 7.74 4.74
N MET A 239 10.25 9.01 4.66
CA MET A 239 8.89 9.46 4.55
C MET A 239 8.60 9.80 3.10
N PHE A 240 7.40 9.46 2.65
CA PHE A 240 6.86 9.86 1.36
C PHE A 240 5.72 10.85 1.60
N ALA A 241 5.92 12.13 1.26
CA ALA A 241 4.96 13.19 1.58
C ALA A 241 3.63 13.01 0.84
N GLY A 242 3.67 12.68 -0.44
CA GLY A 242 2.47 12.59 -1.28
C GLY A 242 1.69 13.92 -1.29
N HIS A 243 0.37 13.83 -1.09
CA HIS A 243 -0.52 14.98 -1.02
C HIS A 243 -1.05 15.15 0.41
N THR A 244 -0.73 16.26 1.06
CA THR A 244 -1.29 16.58 2.37
C THR A 244 -2.25 17.75 2.24
N LEU A 245 -3.54 17.52 2.55
CA LEU A 245 -4.57 18.53 2.43
C LEU A 245 -5.76 18.25 3.37
N PRO A 246 -6.55 19.28 3.73
CA PRO A 246 -7.79 19.12 4.46
C PRO A 246 -8.84 18.32 3.67
N GLY A 247 -9.75 17.65 4.37
CA GLY A 247 -10.83 16.88 3.74
C GLY A 247 -11.71 17.69 2.81
N ALA A 248 -11.97 18.97 3.13
CA ALA A 248 -12.74 19.86 2.27
C ALA A 248 -12.10 20.05 0.89
N GLU A 249 -10.78 20.24 0.86
CA GLU A 249 -10.01 20.42 -0.38
C GLU A 249 -9.96 19.13 -1.21
N LEU A 250 -9.75 17.98 -0.56
CA LEU A 250 -9.80 16.68 -1.23
C LEU A 250 -11.16 16.44 -1.88
N LEU A 251 -12.26 16.67 -1.16
CA LEU A 251 -13.60 16.46 -1.70
C LEU A 251 -13.88 17.39 -2.88
N ALA A 252 -13.45 18.66 -2.79
CA ALA A 252 -13.59 19.60 -3.90
C ALA A 252 -12.76 19.17 -5.13
N ALA A 253 -11.55 18.64 -4.92
CA ALA A 253 -10.73 18.12 -6.01
C ALA A 253 -11.34 16.86 -6.66
N ILE A 254 -11.94 15.96 -5.85
CA ILE A 254 -12.68 14.79 -6.36
C ILE A 254 -13.89 15.22 -7.18
N GLU A 255 -14.65 16.22 -6.73
CA GLU A 255 -15.80 16.76 -7.47
C GLU A 255 -15.38 17.28 -8.85
N ARG A 256 -14.31 18.07 -8.92
CA ARG A 256 -13.77 18.55 -10.20
C ARG A 256 -13.33 17.41 -11.13
N ALA A 257 -12.62 16.41 -10.58
CA ALA A 257 -12.19 15.25 -11.35
C ALA A 257 -13.38 14.40 -11.83
N ALA A 258 -14.41 14.21 -11.01
CA ALA A 258 -15.60 13.48 -11.38
C ALA A 258 -16.43 14.22 -12.46
N GLN A 259 -16.51 15.54 -12.38
CA GLN A 259 -17.16 16.38 -13.38
C GLN A 259 -16.44 16.30 -14.74
N SER A 260 -15.10 16.42 -14.73
CA SER A 260 -14.31 16.32 -15.97
C SER A 260 -14.41 14.96 -16.67
N LEU A 261 -14.81 13.92 -15.93
CA LEU A 261 -14.98 12.56 -16.43
C LEU A 261 -16.46 12.19 -16.66
N ALA A 262 -17.40 13.12 -16.46
CA ALA A 262 -18.83 12.88 -16.53
C ALA A 262 -19.32 11.72 -15.61
N LEU A 263 -18.65 11.53 -14.46
CA LEU A 263 -18.95 10.46 -13.49
C LEU A 263 -19.97 10.87 -12.41
N SER A 264 -20.34 12.13 -12.37
CA SER A 264 -21.31 12.64 -11.40
C SER A 264 -22.57 13.13 -12.09
N PRO A 265 -23.77 13.01 -11.46
CA PRO A 265 -24.97 13.68 -11.93
C PRO A 265 -24.73 15.20 -12.06
N ALA A 266 -25.49 15.85 -12.93
CA ALA A 266 -25.46 17.31 -13.04
C ALA A 266 -25.80 17.93 -11.65
N GLY A 267 -24.88 18.70 -11.09
CA GLY A 267 -25.02 19.33 -9.77
C GLY A 267 -23.87 19.04 -8.81
N SER A 268 -23.94 19.62 -7.62
CA SER A 268 -22.94 19.39 -6.55
C SER A 268 -23.15 18.03 -5.89
N LEU A 269 -22.04 17.35 -5.59
CA LEU A 269 -22.08 16.10 -4.85
C LEU A 269 -22.42 16.34 -3.37
N ARG A 270 -23.32 15.52 -2.82
CA ARG A 270 -23.65 15.58 -1.39
C ARG A 270 -22.50 15.07 -0.55
N ARG A 271 -21.94 15.92 0.32
CA ARG A 271 -20.89 15.57 1.27
C ARG A 271 -21.48 15.07 2.59
N THR A 272 -21.01 13.94 3.09
CA THR A 272 -21.48 13.37 4.38
C THR A 272 -20.31 12.81 5.17
N GLY A 273 -20.47 12.76 6.50
CA GLY A 273 -19.52 12.10 7.39
C GLY A 273 -19.70 10.58 7.46
N MET A 274 -18.68 9.92 7.99
CA MET A 274 -18.72 8.49 8.31
C MET A 274 -19.55 8.26 9.58
N PRO A 275 -20.45 7.26 9.61
CA PRO A 275 -21.30 7.00 10.77
C PRO A 275 -20.53 6.23 11.86
N TRP A 276 -19.53 6.86 12.48
CA TRP A 276 -18.66 6.21 13.47
C TRP A 276 -19.39 5.62 14.66
N GLY A 277 -20.53 6.20 15.09
CA GLY A 277 -21.36 5.65 16.14
C GLY A 277 -21.89 4.26 15.80
N VAL A 278 -22.41 4.09 14.58
CA VAL A 278 -22.90 2.80 14.08
C VAL A 278 -21.76 1.80 13.94
N ILE A 279 -20.61 2.25 13.39
CA ILE A 279 -19.42 1.41 13.22
C ILE A 279 -18.92 0.89 14.58
N ARG A 280 -18.89 1.73 15.62
CA ARG A 280 -18.49 1.34 16.97
C ARG A 280 -19.48 0.32 17.57
N ALA A 281 -20.79 0.55 17.43
CA ALA A 281 -21.81 -0.35 17.92
C ALA A 281 -21.71 -1.74 17.27
N ILE A 282 -21.56 -1.82 15.95
CA ILE A 282 -21.33 -3.07 15.24
C ILE A 282 -19.99 -3.70 15.63
N GLY A 283 -18.99 -2.91 15.93
CA GLY A 283 -17.66 -3.33 16.37
C GLY A 283 -17.65 -4.07 17.71
N LEU A 284 -18.70 -3.94 18.53
CA LEU A 284 -18.86 -4.75 19.75
C LEU A 284 -18.98 -6.24 19.42
N ILE A 285 -19.60 -6.58 18.29
CA ILE A 285 -19.89 -7.95 17.88
C ILE A 285 -18.93 -8.43 16.78
N LYS A 286 -18.56 -7.54 15.84
CA LYS A 286 -17.77 -7.90 14.65
C LYS A 286 -16.32 -7.38 14.73
N PRO A 287 -15.29 -8.27 14.80
CA PRO A 287 -13.88 -7.87 14.94
C PRO A 287 -13.38 -6.91 13.86
N THR A 288 -13.78 -7.10 12.60
CA THR A 288 -13.40 -6.21 11.49
C THR A 288 -13.86 -4.76 11.71
N TRP A 289 -15.11 -4.57 12.18
CA TRP A 289 -15.66 -3.25 12.47
C TRP A 289 -15.02 -2.60 13.70
N ARG A 290 -14.64 -3.43 14.68
CA ARG A 290 -13.85 -2.98 15.84
C ARG A 290 -12.49 -2.45 15.41
N ALA A 291 -11.77 -3.20 14.59
CA ALA A 291 -10.48 -2.79 14.06
C ALA A 291 -10.59 -1.49 13.26
N LEU A 292 -11.64 -1.35 12.43
CA LEU A 292 -11.93 -0.13 11.68
C LEU A 292 -12.19 1.07 12.61
N ALA A 293 -13.02 0.87 13.64
CA ALA A 293 -13.31 1.92 14.62
C ALA A 293 -12.07 2.41 15.38
N GLN A 294 -11.16 1.49 15.71
CA GLN A 294 -9.88 1.82 16.37
C GLN A 294 -9.00 2.73 15.53
N MET A 295 -9.09 2.66 14.20
CA MET A 295 -8.32 3.51 13.29
C MET A 295 -8.96 4.88 13.02
N SER A 296 -10.14 5.16 13.61
CA SER A 296 -10.85 6.43 13.40
C SER A 296 -10.08 7.66 13.87
N TYR A 297 -9.09 7.51 14.75
CA TYR A 297 -8.27 8.61 15.24
C TYR A 297 -7.44 9.26 14.12
N LEU A 298 -6.99 8.49 13.14
CA LEU A 298 -6.18 8.98 12.01
C LEU A 298 -6.84 10.14 11.27
N TRP A 299 -8.16 10.15 11.24
CA TRP A 299 -8.95 11.19 10.58
C TRP A 299 -9.11 12.47 11.41
N ARG A 300 -8.71 12.43 12.69
CA ARG A 300 -8.81 13.57 13.62
C ARG A 300 -7.47 14.15 14.00
N VAL A 301 -6.39 13.40 13.77
CA VAL A 301 -5.03 13.82 14.07
C VAL A 301 -4.38 14.38 12.81
N PRO A 302 -4.07 15.69 12.77
CA PRO A 302 -3.43 16.29 11.61
C PRO A 302 -2.02 15.67 11.43
N HIS A 303 -1.69 15.30 10.19
CA HIS A 303 -0.36 14.78 9.91
C HIS A 303 0.07 15.03 8.47
N GLN A 304 1.36 15.30 8.33
CA GLN A 304 2.08 15.38 7.06
C GLN A 304 3.42 14.66 7.21
N LEU A 305 3.99 14.22 6.11
CA LEU A 305 5.24 13.48 6.09
C LEU A 305 6.34 14.32 5.45
N ASP A 306 7.54 14.32 6.06
CA ASP A 306 8.71 15.06 5.60
C ASP A 306 9.56 14.18 4.67
N ASP A 307 9.48 14.39 3.37
CA ASP A 307 10.22 13.63 2.36
C ASP A 307 11.62 14.17 2.03
N SER A 308 12.13 15.15 2.78
CA SER A 308 13.42 15.79 2.52
C SER A 308 14.57 14.78 2.47
N ALA A 309 14.60 13.82 3.40
CA ALA A 309 15.60 12.75 3.42
C ALA A 309 15.47 11.80 2.20
N LEU A 310 14.23 11.52 1.76
CA LEU A 310 13.99 10.72 0.56
C LEU A 310 14.48 11.45 -0.68
N ARG A 311 14.16 12.74 -0.83
CA ARG A 311 14.66 13.58 -1.95
C ARG A 311 16.18 13.67 -1.97
N ALA A 312 16.80 13.85 -0.81
CA ALA A 312 18.26 13.84 -0.71
C ALA A 312 18.85 12.49 -1.16
N ARG A 313 18.14 11.38 -0.93
CA ARG A 313 18.59 10.01 -1.24
C ARG A 313 18.46 9.65 -2.71
N ILE A 314 17.36 10.06 -3.36
CA ILE A 314 17.03 9.64 -4.72
C ILE A 314 17.02 10.79 -5.75
N GLY A 315 17.21 12.04 -5.31
CA GLY A 315 17.10 13.21 -6.18
C GLY A 315 15.65 13.56 -6.51
N THR A 316 15.29 13.49 -7.80
CA THR A 316 13.93 13.83 -8.24
C THR A 316 12.92 12.80 -7.79
N LEU A 317 11.86 13.27 -7.11
CA LEU A 317 10.72 12.46 -6.70
C LEU A 317 9.55 12.76 -7.65
N ALA A 318 8.95 11.70 -8.19
CA ALA A 318 7.71 11.84 -8.96
C ALA A 318 6.62 12.48 -8.10
N ALA A 319 5.95 13.48 -8.64
CA ALA A 319 4.88 14.23 -7.98
C ALA A 319 3.78 14.52 -9.00
N THR A 320 2.90 13.55 -9.22
CA THR A 320 1.74 13.72 -10.09
C THR A 320 0.81 14.78 -9.48
N PRO A 321 0.39 15.83 -10.23
CA PRO A 321 -0.56 16.80 -9.72
C PRO A 321 -1.82 16.12 -9.19
N LEU A 322 -2.35 16.59 -8.05
CA LEU A 322 -3.49 15.97 -7.38
C LEU A 322 -4.68 15.75 -8.32
N GLN A 323 -4.98 16.72 -9.17
CA GLN A 323 -6.11 16.62 -10.10
C GLN A 323 -5.93 15.49 -11.11
N ASP A 324 -4.71 15.30 -11.63
CA ASP A 324 -4.38 14.23 -12.58
C ASP A 324 -4.41 12.86 -11.90
N ALA A 325 -3.84 12.77 -10.69
CA ALA A 325 -3.85 11.55 -9.89
C ALA A 325 -5.29 11.10 -9.54
N LEU A 326 -6.17 12.06 -9.19
CA LEU A 326 -7.58 11.78 -8.93
C LEU A 326 -8.32 11.37 -10.21
N ALA A 327 -8.10 12.06 -11.33
CA ALA A 327 -8.73 11.71 -12.60
C ALA A 327 -8.31 10.31 -13.06
N ALA A 328 -7.03 9.96 -12.97
CA ALA A 328 -6.55 8.62 -13.28
C ALA A 328 -7.18 7.57 -12.36
N THR A 329 -7.22 7.84 -11.06
CA THR A 329 -7.84 6.95 -10.07
C THR A 329 -9.32 6.71 -10.35
N LEU A 330 -10.08 7.76 -10.66
CA LEU A 330 -11.50 7.63 -10.94
C LEU A 330 -11.79 6.89 -12.26
N ARG A 331 -10.96 7.07 -13.30
CA ARG A 331 -11.07 6.26 -14.54
C ARG A 331 -10.86 4.77 -14.26
N ASP A 332 -9.89 4.41 -13.43
CA ASP A 332 -9.63 3.01 -13.04
C ASP A 332 -10.80 2.43 -12.22
N LEU A 333 -11.36 3.22 -11.32
CA LEU A 333 -12.45 2.77 -10.44
C LEU A 333 -13.82 2.72 -11.15
N PHE A 334 -14.04 3.59 -12.11
CA PHE A 334 -15.31 3.77 -12.83
C PHE A 334 -15.10 3.79 -14.35
N PRO A 335 -14.68 2.67 -14.97
CA PRO A 335 -14.49 2.60 -16.41
C PRO A 335 -15.79 2.92 -17.12
N GLN A 336 -15.75 3.81 -18.11
CA GLN A 336 -16.91 4.21 -18.89
C GLN A 336 -17.47 3.00 -19.67
N GLY A 337 -18.75 2.74 -19.54
CA GLY A 337 -19.44 1.61 -20.19
C GLY A 337 -19.71 0.40 -19.30
N SER A 338 -19.20 0.34 -18.09
CA SER A 338 -19.66 -0.64 -17.10
C SER A 338 -20.94 -0.10 -16.44
N GLY A 339 -22.10 -0.67 -16.77
CA GLY A 339 -23.31 -0.58 -15.94
C GLY A 339 -22.95 -0.96 -14.48
N PRO A 340 -23.87 -0.83 -13.50
CA PRO A 340 -23.54 -1.01 -12.10
C PRO A 340 -22.82 -2.35 -11.90
N VAL A 341 -21.50 -2.29 -11.74
CA VAL A 341 -20.68 -3.47 -11.48
C VAL A 341 -21.13 -3.99 -10.13
N SER A 342 -21.79 -5.15 -10.14
CA SER A 342 -22.00 -5.93 -8.92
C SER A 342 -20.62 -6.07 -8.26
N ALA A 343 -20.48 -5.51 -7.07
CA ALA A 343 -19.23 -5.55 -6.33
C ALA A 343 -18.78 -7.02 -6.24
N PRO A 344 -17.55 -7.35 -6.62
CA PRO A 344 -17.01 -8.67 -6.32
C PRO A 344 -17.09 -8.85 -4.80
N PRO A 345 -17.30 -10.08 -4.29
CA PRO A 345 -17.40 -10.33 -2.87
C PRO A 345 -16.16 -9.74 -2.22
N SER A 346 -16.33 -8.70 -1.44
CA SER A 346 -15.25 -7.99 -0.80
C SER A 346 -14.48 -8.98 0.05
N SER A 347 -13.17 -9.02 -0.09
CA SER A 347 -12.24 -9.62 0.87
C SER A 347 -12.24 -8.88 2.23
N ALA A 348 -13.01 -7.80 2.35
CA ALA A 348 -13.52 -7.22 3.59
C ALA A 348 -14.90 -7.86 3.82
N GLY A 349 -15.00 -8.78 4.76
CA GLY A 349 -16.14 -9.65 5.02
C GLY A 349 -17.52 -9.05 4.75
N SER A 350 -18.30 -9.77 3.99
CA SER A 350 -19.73 -9.61 3.78
C SER A 350 -20.44 -9.06 5.03
N ALA A 351 -20.83 -7.79 4.98
CA ALA A 351 -21.75 -7.19 5.94
C ALA A 351 -22.51 -6.04 5.29
N ALA A 352 -23.12 -6.32 4.15
CA ALA A 352 -24.22 -5.53 3.61
C ALA A 352 -25.31 -6.49 3.17
N THR A 353 -25.89 -7.23 4.14
CA THR A 353 -27.14 -7.95 3.90
C THR A 353 -28.27 -7.04 4.35
N SER A 354 -29.02 -6.58 3.39
CA SER A 354 -30.33 -5.96 3.41
C SER A 354 -31.15 -6.25 4.65
N ALA A 355 -31.47 -5.20 5.40
CA ALA A 355 -32.69 -5.15 6.19
C ALA A 355 -33.88 -4.83 5.27
N HIS A 356 -34.35 -5.81 4.50
CA HIS A 356 -35.70 -5.87 3.96
C HIS A 356 -36.46 -6.87 4.80
N LEU A 357 -36.94 -6.44 5.98
CA LEU A 357 -38.02 -7.10 6.68
C LEU A 357 -39.33 -6.72 5.99
N SER A 358 -39.79 -7.64 5.15
CA SER A 358 -41.18 -7.68 4.66
C SER A 358 -42.13 -7.76 5.86
N ARG A 359 -42.97 -6.73 5.99
CA ARG A 359 -44.26 -6.86 6.65
C ARG A 359 -45.14 -7.76 5.77
N ARG A 360 -45.46 -8.97 6.26
CA ARG A 360 -46.64 -9.69 5.83
C ARG A 360 -47.28 -10.37 7.02
N ALA A 361 -48.38 -9.78 7.38
CA ALA A 361 -49.70 -10.33 7.73
C ALA A 361 -49.75 -11.52 8.67
N LEU A 362 -50.09 -11.21 9.90
CA LEU A 362 -50.94 -12.02 10.74
C LEU A 362 -52.41 -11.92 10.25
N THR A 363 -52.95 -12.98 9.66
CA THR A 363 -54.39 -13.23 9.67
C THR A 363 -54.64 -14.71 9.79
N SER A 364 -55.17 -15.05 10.96
CA SER A 364 -56.17 -16.05 11.30
C SER A 364 -56.34 -17.30 10.42
N SER A 365 -56.33 -18.47 11.02
CA SER A 365 -57.46 -19.41 10.96
C SER A 365 -57.44 -20.38 12.13
N THR A 366 -58.49 -20.30 12.91
CA THR A 366 -59.02 -21.33 13.82
C THR A 366 -59.65 -22.47 13.00
N ALA A 367 -59.61 -23.65 13.51
CA ALA A 367 -60.56 -24.76 13.46
C ALA A 367 -59.94 -26.08 12.94
N SER A 368 -59.91 -26.97 13.71
CA SER A 368 -60.41 -28.32 14.03
C SER A 368 -59.35 -29.18 14.66
#